data_c42d952b8517beebbfbd408e4e6beb5f
#
_entry.id   c42d952b8517beebbfbd408e4e6beb5f
#
_cell.length_a   1.000
_cell.length_b   1.000
_cell.length_c   1.000
_cell.angle_alpha   90.00
_cell.angle_beta   90.00
_cell.angle_gamma   90.00
#
_symmetry.space_group_name_H-M   'P 1'
#
loop_
_entity.id
_entity.type
_entity.pdbx_description
1 polymer ?
#
loop_
_entity_poly.entity_id
_entity_poly.type
_entity_poly.pdbx_seq_one_letter_code
_entity_poly.pdbx_strand_id
1 'polypeptide(L)'
;MSERPRRFSIRRVLVVLDSSPQNPAVLEEAVGLAAGLGTELQALFVEDTNLLRLTQLPFLRAVDPFSGATRELSSQSMKRGMRAYASRAREALARTASRSRVRWSFRTVQGTGASGVLTAASDADLVILGGSSRPTDRAVQEAVSRATGSVLVLRERVRPGGPVLVLYDGTPGSSRALEIASSLASTWRAPLVLLVPAGSPETPPELIERLTARVHRLSRVDVPAVLNAMRAEGGTLLVLPLSAQPTPALSLWELLEESRYPVLLVAERGA
;
A
#
# COMPACT_ATOMS: atom_id res chain seq x y z
N MET A 1 17.90 11.63 -32.02
CA MET A 1 18.30 11.49 -30.59
C MET A 1 17.11 10.84 -29.89
N SER A 2 17.21 9.54 -29.60
CA SER A 2 16.13 8.77 -28.97
C SER A 2 16.20 9.07 -27.47
N GLU A 3 15.26 9.85 -26.94
CA GLU A 3 15.07 9.97 -25.49
C GLU A 3 14.74 8.59 -24.95
N ARG A 4 15.66 8.00 -24.22
CA ARG A 4 15.36 6.81 -23.41
C ARG A 4 14.24 7.20 -22.44
N PRO A 5 13.11 6.47 -22.42
CA PRO A 5 12.04 6.75 -21.48
C PRO A 5 12.67 6.75 -20.08
N ARG A 6 12.44 7.81 -19.30
CA ARG A 6 12.91 7.91 -17.91
C ARG A 6 12.34 6.72 -17.16
N ARG A 7 13.20 5.73 -16.88
CA ARG A 7 12.82 4.58 -16.06
C ARG A 7 12.21 5.11 -14.77
N PHE A 8 10.97 4.72 -14.52
CA PHE A 8 10.34 4.99 -13.23
C PHE A 8 11.24 4.45 -12.13
N SER A 9 11.64 5.31 -11.22
CA SER A 9 12.53 4.96 -10.11
C SER A 9 11.83 5.37 -8.81
N ILE A 10 11.40 4.37 -8.03
CA ILE A 10 10.99 4.57 -6.65
C ILE A 10 12.28 4.76 -5.84
N ARG A 11 12.51 5.97 -5.34
CA ARG A 11 13.71 6.34 -4.58
C ARG A 11 13.47 6.35 -3.09
N ARG A 12 12.23 6.63 -2.68
CA ARG A 12 11.81 6.72 -1.28
C ARG A 12 10.51 5.97 -1.07
N VAL A 13 10.57 4.98 -0.19
CA VAL A 13 9.41 4.23 0.29
C VAL A 13 9.11 4.69 1.70
N LEU A 14 7.88 5.09 1.95
CA LEU A 14 7.35 5.43 3.27
C LEU A 14 6.41 4.31 3.72
N VAL A 15 6.65 3.71 4.86
CA VAL A 15 5.68 2.83 5.52
C VAL A 15 5.05 3.54 6.71
N VAL A 16 3.73 3.55 6.73
CA VAL A 16 2.96 4.14 7.82
C VAL A 16 2.57 3.04 8.81
N LEU A 17 2.86 3.29 10.08
CA LEU A 17 2.63 2.38 11.19
C LEU A 17 1.75 3.05 12.25
N ASP A 18 0.90 2.26 12.85
CA ASP A 18 0.04 2.64 13.96
C ASP A 18 0.29 1.75 15.19
N SER A 19 -0.56 1.79 16.18
CA SER A 19 -0.49 0.91 17.37
C SER A 19 -1.07 -0.50 17.10
N SER A 20 -1.08 -0.96 15.83
CA SER A 20 -1.62 -2.27 15.43
C SER A 20 -0.64 -3.41 15.73
N PRO A 21 -1.13 -4.59 16.16
CA PRO A 21 -0.32 -5.79 16.28
C PRO A 21 0.19 -6.34 14.94
N GLN A 22 -0.34 -5.88 13.81
CA GLN A 22 0.04 -6.33 12.46
C GLN A 22 1.29 -5.61 11.92
N ASN A 23 1.80 -4.58 12.60
CA ASN A 23 2.99 -3.84 12.17
C ASN A 23 4.21 -4.69 11.81
N PRO A 24 4.55 -5.80 12.50
CA PRO A 24 5.70 -6.62 12.11
C PRO A 24 5.57 -7.20 10.70
N ALA A 25 4.38 -7.66 10.31
CA ALA A 25 4.13 -8.20 8.98
C ALA A 25 4.22 -7.11 7.91
N VAL A 26 3.63 -5.93 8.17
CA VAL A 26 3.72 -4.77 7.27
C VAL A 26 5.16 -4.31 7.10
N LEU A 27 5.95 -4.31 8.16
CA LEU A 27 7.37 -3.96 8.11
C LEU A 27 8.19 -4.97 7.30
N GLU A 28 7.95 -6.27 7.45
CA GLU A 28 8.63 -7.30 6.66
C GLU A 28 8.36 -7.09 5.16
N GLU A 29 7.12 -6.84 4.78
CA GLU A 29 6.74 -6.56 3.39
C GLU A 29 7.38 -5.27 2.87
N ALA A 30 7.34 -4.19 3.66
CA ALA A 30 7.93 -2.91 3.29
C ALA A 30 9.45 -3.02 3.09
N VAL A 31 10.15 -3.74 3.97
CA VAL A 31 11.59 -4.00 3.85
C VAL A 31 11.88 -4.86 2.63
N GLY A 32 11.09 -5.93 2.40
CA GLY A 32 11.22 -6.79 1.22
C GLY A 32 11.07 -6.01 -0.08
N LEU A 33 10.06 -5.13 -0.14
CA LEU A 33 9.81 -4.27 -1.29
C LEU A 33 10.96 -3.27 -1.51
N ALA A 34 11.40 -2.59 -0.45
CA ALA A 34 12.51 -1.64 -0.52
C ALA A 34 13.83 -2.31 -0.95
N ALA A 35 14.10 -3.53 -0.45
CA ALA A 35 15.24 -4.33 -0.87
C ALA A 35 15.18 -4.69 -2.36
N GLY A 36 14.02 -5.16 -2.83
CA GLY A 36 13.80 -5.51 -4.23
C GLY A 36 13.94 -4.31 -5.18
N LEU A 37 13.52 -3.14 -4.73
CA LEU A 37 13.64 -1.89 -5.49
C LEU A 37 14.99 -1.18 -5.34
N GLY A 38 15.87 -1.65 -4.43
CA GLY A 38 17.16 -1.02 -4.15
C GLY A 38 17.04 0.39 -3.57
N THR A 39 16.00 0.66 -2.77
CA THR A 39 15.64 1.99 -2.29
C THR A 39 15.72 2.11 -0.76
N GLU A 40 15.62 3.33 -0.26
CA GLU A 40 15.57 3.63 1.17
C GLU A 40 14.14 3.48 1.71
N LEU A 41 14.01 2.93 2.94
CA LEU A 41 12.75 2.79 3.65
C LEU A 41 12.65 3.79 4.80
N GLN A 42 11.65 4.64 4.78
CA GLN A 42 11.28 5.47 5.90
C GLN A 42 10.07 4.87 6.60
N ALA A 43 10.16 4.62 7.90
CA ALA A 43 9.00 4.25 8.71
C ALA A 43 8.50 5.44 9.51
N LEU A 44 7.20 5.68 9.42
CA LEU A 44 6.49 6.71 10.14
C LEU A 44 5.53 6.06 11.13
N PHE A 45 5.79 6.21 12.42
CA PHE A 45 4.86 5.80 13.46
C PHE A 45 3.94 6.96 13.84
N VAL A 46 2.64 6.75 13.72
CA VAL A 46 1.63 7.77 14.04
C VAL A 46 1.07 7.49 15.44
N GLU A 47 1.34 8.41 16.38
CA GLU A 47 0.68 8.44 17.68
C GLU A 47 -0.68 9.13 17.52
N ASP A 48 -1.76 8.34 17.49
CA ASP A 48 -3.11 8.87 17.29
C ASP A 48 -3.57 9.69 18.51
N THR A 49 -3.68 10.99 18.31
CA THR A 49 -4.15 11.92 19.35
C THR A 49 -5.61 11.73 19.70
N ASN A 50 -6.43 11.10 18.84
CA ASN A 50 -7.82 10.78 19.17
C ASN A 50 -7.89 9.74 20.28
N LEU A 51 -6.99 8.74 20.27
CA LEU A 51 -6.89 7.78 21.38
C LEU A 51 -6.53 8.46 22.70
N LEU A 52 -5.70 9.51 22.65
CA LEU A 52 -5.40 10.30 23.84
C LEU A 52 -6.59 11.13 24.31
N ARG A 53 -7.40 11.67 23.40
CA ARG A 53 -8.63 12.41 23.76
C ARG A 53 -9.67 11.49 24.39
N LEU A 54 -9.77 10.24 23.97
CA LEU A 54 -10.67 9.26 24.61
C LEU A 54 -10.36 9.08 26.09
N THR A 55 -9.08 9.18 26.52
CA THR A 55 -8.71 9.05 27.94
C THR A 55 -9.20 10.20 28.80
N GLN A 56 -9.72 11.28 28.23
CA GLN A 56 -10.31 12.41 28.94
C GLN A 56 -11.81 12.22 29.24
N LEU A 57 -12.41 11.16 28.68
CA LEU A 57 -13.82 10.85 28.93
C LEU A 57 -13.95 10.11 30.27
N PRO A 58 -14.75 10.64 31.23
CA PRO A 58 -14.77 10.14 32.61
C PRO A 58 -15.33 8.73 32.79
N PHE A 59 -15.93 8.16 31.74
CA PHE A 59 -16.56 6.83 31.81
C PHE A 59 -15.80 5.74 31.09
N LEU A 60 -14.64 6.03 30.47
CA LEU A 60 -13.91 5.06 29.69
C LEU A 60 -13.01 4.19 30.60
N ARG A 61 -13.27 2.89 30.53
CA ARG A 61 -12.45 1.88 31.19
C ARG A 61 -11.87 0.92 30.16
N ALA A 62 -10.61 0.59 30.31
CA ALA A 62 -10.03 -0.51 29.55
C ALA A 62 -10.47 -1.82 30.15
N VAL A 63 -10.94 -2.74 29.30
CA VAL A 63 -11.25 -4.12 29.70
C VAL A 63 -10.13 -5.01 29.17
N ASP A 64 -9.50 -5.76 30.05
CA ASP A 64 -8.55 -6.77 29.67
C ASP A 64 -9.29 -7.94 29.01
N PRO A 65 -9.00 -8.28 27.73
CA PRO A 65 -9.76 -9.28 27.00
C PRO A 65 -9.60 -10.71 27.54
N PHE A 66 -8.57 -10.98 28.34
CA PHE A 66 -8.30 -12.29 28.91
C PHE A 66 -8.85 -12.46 30.32
N SER A 67 -8.76 -11.41 31.14
CA SER A 67 -9.16 -11.46 32.56
C SER A 67 -10.51 -10.78 32.84
N GLY A 68 -11.06 -10.04 31.90
CA GLY A 68 -12.25 -9.21 32.10
C GLY A 68 -12.06 -8.05 33.09
N ALA A 69 -10.84 -7.87 33.62
CA ALA A 69 -10.55 -6.83 34.59
C ALA A 69 -10.68 -5.43 33.98
N THR A 70 -11.39 -4.56 34.64
CA THR A 70 -11.55 -3.17 34.21
C THR A 70 -10.52 -2.28 34.89
N ARG A 71 -9.85 -1.42 34.10
CA ARG A 71 -8.87 -0.46 34.59
C ARG A 71 -9.17 0.93 34.03
N GLU A 72 -8.95 1.96 34.83
CA GLU A 72 -9.04 3.33 34.35
C GLU A 72 -8.03 3.60 33.26
N LEU A 73 -8.49 4.18 32.17
CA LEU A 73 -7.66 4.64 31.06
C LEU A 73 -7.07 6.00 31.40
N SER A 74 -5.82 6.04 31.86
CA SER A 74 -5.12 7.31 32.06
C SER A 74 -4.34 7.71 30.80
N SER A 75 -4.30 9.02 30.51
CA SER A 75 -3.49 9.57 29.40
C SER A 75 -2.01 9.17 29.51
N GLN A 76 -1.50 9.02 30.73
CA GLN A 76 -0.12 8.61 30.95
C GLN A 76 0.12 7.13 30.61
N SER A 77 -0.83 6.24 30.95
CA SER A 77 -0.73 4.82 30.57
C SER A 77 -0.83 4.63 29.06
N MET A 78 -1.72 5.39 28.41
CA MET A 78 -1.87 5.37 26.95
C MET A 78 -0.59 5.85 26.24
N LYS A 79 -0.03 7.01 26.66
CA LYS A 79 1.24 7.51 26.11
C LYS A 79 2.39 6.52 26.30
N ARG A 80 2.49 5.87 27.47
CA ARG A 80 3.49 4.82 27.70
C ARG A 80 3.30 3.63 26.76
N GLY A 81 2.05 3.19 26.56
CA GLY A 81 1.69 2.14 25.63
C GLY A 81 2.12 2.48 24.20
N MET A 82 1.75 3.67 23.70
CA MET A 82 2.14 4.12 22.36
C MET A 82 3.65 4.16 22.14
N ARG A 83 4.40 4.70 23.12
CA ARG A 83 5.88 4.70 23.08
C ARG A 83 6.46 3.28 23.05
N ALA A 84 5.88 2.35 23.80
CA ALA A 84 6.30 0.95 23.79
C ALA A 84 6.03 0.30 22.42
N TYR A 85 4.90 0.60 21.78
CA TYR A 85 4.63 0.15 20.41
C TYR A 85 5.62 0.74 19.40
N ALA A 86 5.88 2.05 19.47
CA ALA A 86 6.86 2.70 18.61
C ALA A 86 8.27 2.09 18.76
N SER A 87 8.70 1.83 20.01
CA SER A 87 10.00 1.18 20.26
C SER A 87 10.07 -0.22 19.68
N ARG A 88 9.05 -1.05 19.87
CA ARG A 88 8.97 -2.40 19.30
C ARG A 88 8.97 -2.38 17.78
N ALA A 89 8.23 -1.45 17.14
CA ALA A 89 8.21 -1.28 15.70
C ALA A 89 9.59 -0.88 15.17
N ARG A 90 10.28 0.06 15.83
CA ARG A 90 11.65 0.47 15.49
C ARG A 90 12.64 -0.69 15.60
N GLU A 91 12.57 -1.47 16.66
CA GLU A 91 13.43 -2.65 16.85
C GLU A 91 13.15 -3.73 15.79
N ALA A 92 11.88 -3.98 15.46
CA ALA A 92 11.49 -4.91 14.41
C ALA A 92 12.05 -4.45 13.05
N LEU A 93 11.89 -3.16 12.71
CA LEU A 93 12.46 -2.57 11.51
C LEU A 93 13.98 -2.73 11.46
N ALA A 94 14.68 -2.40 12.54
CA ALA A 94 16.13 -2.51 12.61
C ALA A 94 16.60 -3.94 12.33
N ARG A 95 15.97 -4.94 12.96
CA ARG A 95 16.29 -6.36 12.74
C ARG A 95 16.04 -6.79 11.29
N THR A 96 14.88 -6.44 10.73
CA THR A 96 14.48 -6.88 9.38
C THR A 96 15.31 -6.18 8.30
N ALA A 97 15.50 -4.87 8.43
CA ALA A 97 16.28 -4.06 7.49
C ALA A 97 17.77 -4.45 7.47
N SER A 98 18.36 -4.80 8.62
CA SER A 98 19.75 -5.27 8.71
C SER A 98 19.95 -6.58 7.93
N ARG A 99 19.01 -7.51 8.01
CA ARG A 99 19.06 -8.79 7.26
C ARG A 99 19.01 -8.57 5.75
N SER A 100 18.24 -7.59 5.31
CA SER A 100 18.02 -7.28 3.89
C SER A 100 18.94 -6.17 3.36
N ARG A 101 19.83 -5.63 4.19
CA ARG A 101 20.77 -4.54 3.86
C ARG A 101 20.06 -3.28 3.31
N VAL A 102 18.85 -3.00 3.79
CA VAL A 102 18.07 -1.82 3.42
C VAL A 102 18.47 -0.64 4.29
N ARG A 103 18.75 0.51 3.69
CA ARG A 103 18.88 1.78 4.43
C ARG A 103 17.51 2.19 4.94
N TRP A 104 17.43 2.58 6.20
CA TRP A 104 16.16 2.91 6.81
C TRP A 104 16.27 4.08 7.78
N SER A 105 15.13 4.75 7.97
CA SER A 105 14.94 5.74 9.02
C SER A 105 13.60 5.50 9.72
N PHE A 106 13.47 6.01 10.95
CA PHE A 106 12.25 5.87 11.75
C PHE A 106 11.90 7.20 12.40
N ARG A 107 10.67 7.65 12.20
CA ARG A 107 10.15 8.88 12.79
C ARG A 107 8.84 8.59 13.51
N THR A 108 8.60 9.31 14.61
CA THR A 108 7.32 9.31 15.31
C THR A 108 6.69 10.68 15.14
N VAL A 109 5.41 10.71 14.78
CA VAL A 109 4.62 11.94 14.69
C VAL A 109 3.37 11.82 15.52
N GLN A 110 2.97 12.92 16.13
CA GLN A 110 1.69 13.03 16.83
C GLN A 110 0.69 13.70 15.91
N GLY A 111 -0.51 13.13 15.81
CA GLY A 111 -1.56 13.73 14.98
C GLY A 111 -2.82 12.87 14.92
N THR A 112 -3.85 13.43 14.33
CA THR A 112 -4.98 12.64 13.86
C THR A 112 -4.51 11.92 12.61
N GLY A 113 -4.49 10.60 12.58
CA GLY A 113 -3.89 9.71 11.57
C GLY A 113 -3.61 10.26 10.17
N ALA A 114 -4.49 11.11 9.63
CA ALA A 114 -4.35 11.68 8.29
C ALA A 114 -3.28 12.78 8.16
N SER A 115 -3.21 13.74 9.10
CA SER A 115 -2.37 14.94 8.91
C SER A 115 -0.86 14.66 8.97
N GLY A 116 -0.44 13.76 9.86
CA GLY A 116 0.97 13.34 9.98
C GLY A 116 1.43 12.53 8.77
N VAL A 117 0.53 11.68 8.24
CA VAL A 117 0.78 10.86 7.05
C VAL A 117 0.93 11.73 5.82
N LEU A 118 0.04 12.72 5.61
CA LEU A 118 0.03 13.58 4.43
C LEU A 118 1.32 14.38 4.25
N THR A 119 1.84 14.97 5.35
CA THR A 119 3.08 15.74 5.28
C THR A 119 4.30 14.86 4.95
N ALA A 120 4.32 13.61 5.44
CA ALA A 120 5.42 12.70 5.12
C ALA A 120 5.25 12.02 3.75
N ALA A 121 4.00 11.84 3.30
CA ALA A 121 3.67 11.22 2.02
C ALA A 121 4.00 12.11 0.82
N SER A 122 4.01 13.44 0.98
CA SER A 122 4.32 14.38 -0.11
C SER A 122 5.72 14.20 -0.70
N ASP A 123 6.67 13.70 0.09
CA ASP A 123 8.05 13.47 -0.34
C ASP A 123 8.35 12.02 -0.74
N ALA A 124 7.40 11.09 -0.58
CA ALA A 124 7.57 9.70 -0.89
C ALA A 124 7.10 9.36 -2.31
N ASP A 125 7.88 8.53 -3.01
CA ASP A 125 7.47 8.00 -4.32
C ASP A 125 6.46 6.85 -4.17
N LEU A 126 6.54 6.13 -3.04
CA LEU A 126 5.62 5.05 -2.65
C LEU A 126 5.29 5.12 -1.17
N VAL A 127 4.01 5.17 -0.86
CA VAL A 127 3.47 5.10 0.51
C VAL A 127 2.87 3.72 0.73
N ILE A 128 3.27 3.05 1.80
CA ILE A 128 2.71 1.75 2.21
C ILE A 128 1.81 1.96 3.41
N LEU A 129 0.55 1.61 3.23
CA LEU A 129 -0.49 1.61 4.26
C LEU A 129 -0.86 0.17 4.61
N GLY A 130 -0.89 -0.16 5.89
CA GLY A 130 -1.23 -1.52 6.33
C GLY A 130 -1.65 -1.53 7.80
N GLY A 131 -1.80 -2.74 8.35
CA GLY A 131 -2.18 -2.90 9.76
C GLY A 131 -3.69 -2.87 9.97
N SER A 132 -4.16 -2.11 10.97
CA SER A 132 -5.58 -1.97 11.30
C SER A 132 -6.31 -0.94 10.43
N SER A 133 -5.58 -0.20 9.60
CA SER A 133 -6.15 0.83 8.74
C SER A 133 -7.13 0.22 7.74
N ARG A 134 -8.38 0.63 7.82
CA ARG A 134 -9.42 0.20 6.87
C ARG A 134 -9.48 1.18 5.70
N PRO A 135 -9.82 0.73 4.49
CA PRO A 135 -10.00 1.63 3.35
C PRO A 135 -11.07 2.70 3.60
N THR A 136 -12.05 2.40 4.45
CA THR A 136 -13.09 3.32 4.89
C THR A 136 -12.60 4.36 5.90
N ASP A 137 -11.41 4.17 6.48
CA ASP A 137 -10.84 5.15 7.41
C ASP A 137 -10.51 6.44 6.64
N ARG A 138 -10.99 7.55 7.16
CA ARG A 138 -10.76 8.87 6.59
C ARG A 138 -9.28 9.16 6.35
N ALA A 139 -8.42 8.68 7.22
CA ALA A 139 -6.97 8.83 7.09
C ALA A 139 -6.41 8.13 5.84
N VAL A 140 -6.90 6.93 5.53
CA VAL A 140 -6.52 6.18 4.32
C VAL A 140 -7.06 6.89 3.09
N GLN A 141 -8.33 7.31 3.12
CA GLN A 141 -8.95 8.02 2.01
C GLN A 141 -8.24 9.34 1.69
N GLU A 142 -7.92 10.13 2.71
CA GLU A 142 -7.16 11.37 2.54
C GLU A 142 -5.73 11.10 2.05
N ALA A 143 -5.06 10.06 2.57
CA ALA A 143 -3.72 9.68 2.11
C ALA A 143 -3.72 9.27 0.64
N VAL A 144 -4.68 8.44 0.22
CA VAL A 144 -4.83 8.01 -1.18
C VAL A 144 -5.20 9.18 -2.09
N SER A 145 -6.17 10.02 -1.68
CA SER A 145 -6.67 11.12 -2.52
C SER A 145 -5.67 12.26 -2.69
N ARG A 146 -4.74 12.43 -1.77
CA ARG A 146 -3.73 13.51 -1.77
C ARG A 146 -2.32 13.02 -2.06
N ALA A 147 -2.13 11.72 -2.29
CA ALA A 147 -0.82 11.17 -2.59
C ALA A 147 -0.30 11.75 -3.91
N THR A 148 0.90 12.32 -3.87
CA THR A 148 1.64 12.71 -5.08
C THR A 148 2.41 11.54 -5.68
N GLY A 149 2.68 10.51 -4.87
CA GLY A 149 3.28 9.24 -5.24
C GLY A 149 2.28 8.09 -5.28
N SER A 150 2.78 6.89 -5.56
CA SER A 150 1.97 5.67 -5.54
C SER A 150 1.63 5.25 -4.11
N VAL A 151 0.50 4.56 -3.93
CA VAL A 151 0.05 4.08 -2.61
C VAL A 151 -0.17 2.57 -2.67
N LEU A 152 0.53 1.82 -1.83
CA LEU A 152 0.32 0.39 -1.65
C LEU A 152 -0.52 0.15 -0.38
N VAL A 153 -1.70 -0.44 -0.56
CA VAL A 153 -2.56 -0.86 0.53
C VAL A 153 -2.33 -2.35 0.79
N LEU A 154 -1.74 -2.68 1.95
CA LEU A 154 -1.45 -4.05 2.37
C LEU A 154 -2.57 -4.59 3.25
N ARG A 155 -3.26 -5.61 2.77
CA ARG A 155 -4.27 -6.38 3.53
C ARG A 155 -3.73 -7.74 3.95
N GLU A 156 -3.07 -8.41 3.02
CA GLU A 156 -2.33 -9.65 3.23
C GLU A 156 -0.88 -9.50 2.76
N ARG A 157 -0.06 -10.50 3.03
CA ARG A 157 1.33 -10.50 2.55
C ARG A 157 1.39 -10.59 1.03
N VAL A 158 2.28 -9.81 0.44
CA VAL A 158 2.68 -10.02 -0.96
C VAL A 158 3.44 -11.35 -1.02
N ARG A 159 3.03 -12.24 -1.90
CA ARG A 159 3.75 -13.52 -2.11
C ARG A 159 4.74 -13.33 -3.24
N PRO A 160 6.05 -13.23 -2.97
CA PRO A 160 7.04 -13.09 -4.03
C PRO A 160 6.96 -14.27 -5.00
N GLY A 161 7.06 -13.98 -6.30
CA GLY A 161 6.96 -15.00 -7.36
C GLY A 161 5.55 -15.32 -7.84
N GLY A 162 4.51 -14.89 -7.15
CA GLY A 162 3.14 -15.00 -7.67
C GLY A 162 2.81 -13.88 -8.67
N PRO A 163 1.82 -14.07 -9.56
CA PRO A 163 1.49 -13.13 -10.62
C PRO A 163 1.18 -11.71 -10.14
N VAL A 164 1.72 -10.72 -10.84
CA VAL A 164 1.38 -9.30 -10.71
C VAL A 164 0.33 -8.98 -11.76
N LEU A 165 -0.85 -8.54 -11.33
CA LEU A 165 -1.93 -8.16 -12.24
C LEU A 165 -1.99 -6.64 -12.34
N VAL A 166 -2.19 -6.13 -13.56
CA VAL A 166 -2.33 -4.69 -13.80
C VAL A 166 -3.54 -4.40 -14.70
N LEU A 167 -4.36 -3.46 -14.30
CA LEU A 167 -5.46 -2.97 -15.14
C LEU A 167 -4.87 -2.06 -16.22
N TYR A 168 -5.08 -2.44 -17.48
CA TYR A 168 -4.56 -1.74 -18.65
C TYR A 168 -5.66 -1.47 -19.67
N ASP A 169 -5.96 -0.20 -19.90
CA ASP A 169 -6.97 0.29 -20.83
C ASP A 169 -6.39 1.16 -21.96
N GLY A 170 -5.05 1.27 -22.03
CA GLY A 170 -4.35 2.09 -23.03
C GLY A 170 -4.23 3.58 -22.65
N THR A 171 -4.77 4.02 -21.52
CA THR A 171 -4.61 5.39 -21.04
C THR A 171 -3.17 5.66 -20.54
N PRO A 172 -2.75 6.95 -20.47
CA PRO A 172 -1.44 7.29 -19.91
C PRO A 172 -1.27 6.78 -18.47
N GLY A 173 -2.32 6.84 -17.64
CA GLY A 173 -2.30 6.33 -16.27
C GLY A 173 -2.10 4.83 -16.22
N SER A 174 -2.82 4.07 -17.05
CA SER A 174 -2.67 2.61 -17.13
C SER A 174 -1.32 2.19 -17.73
N SER A 175 -0.77 2.96 -18.66
CA SER A 175 0.57 2.74 -19.20
C SER A 175 1.63 2.90 -18.12
N ARG A 176 1.49 3.91 -17.28
CA ARG A 176 2.38 4.11 -16.12
C ARG A 176 2.23 2.99 -15.08
N ALA A 177 0.99 2.57 -14.78
CA ALA A 177 0.74 1.43 -13.91
C ALA A 177 1.43 0.16 -14.45
N LEU A 178 1.38 -0.05 -15.76
CA LEU A 178 2.04 -1.16 -16.45
C LEU A 178 3.57 -1.10 -16.32
N GLU A 179 4.19 0.08 -16.44
CA GLU A 179 5.63 0.24 -16.25
C GLU A 179 6.07 -0.20 -14.84
N ILE A 180 5.32 0.23 -13.81
CA ILE A 180 5.58 -0.13 -12.42
C ILE A 180 5.35 -1.62 -12.19
N ALA A 181 4.22 -2.15 -12.65
CA ALA A 181 3.89 -3.57 -12.55
C ALA A 181 4.96 -4.45 -13.21
N SER A 182 5.42 -4.07 -14.39
CA SER A 182 6.48 -4.77 -15.13
C SER A 182 7.81 -4.74 -14.36
N SER A 183 8.18 -3.59 -13.79
CA SER A 183 9.39 -3.46 -12.97
C SER A 183 9.34 -4.36 -11.72
N LEU A 184 8.20 -4.38 -11.02
CA LEU A 184 7.98 -5.23 -9.86
C LEU A 184 7.99 -6.72 -10.24
N ALA A 185 7.28 -7.10 -11.30
CA ALA A 185 7.23 -8.47 -11.80
C ALA A 185 8.64 -8.98 -12.17
N SER A 186 9.43 -8.16 -12.87
CA SER A 186 10.82 -8.48 -13.20
C SER A 186 11.69 -8.65 -11.95
N THR A 187 11.58 -7.74 -10.98
CA THR A 187 12.33 -7.80 -9.72
C THR A 187 12.01 -9.06 -8.92
N TRP A 188 10.74 -9.45 -8.87
CA TRP A 188 10.27 -10.62 -8.13
C TRP A 188 10.33 -11.92 -8.94
N ARG A 189 10.76 -11.85 -10.21
CA ARG A 189 10.71 -12.97 -11.16
C ARG A 189 9.30 -13.58 -11.22
N ALA A 190 8.30 -12.72 -11.21
CA ALA A 190 6.88 -13.06 -11.18
C ALA A 190 6.25 -12.92 -12.57
N PRO A 191 5.23 -13.71 -12.90
CA PRO A 191 4.45 -13.50 -14.10
C PRO A 191 3.74 -12.14 -14.07
N LEU A 192 3.63 -11.50 -15.26
CA LEU A 192 2.84 -10.29 -15.44
C LEU A 192 1.55 -10.61 -16.20
N VAL A 193 0.41 -10.15 -15.70
CA VAL A 193 -0.90 -10.34 -16.31
C VAL A 193 -1.57 -8.99 -16.52
N LEU A 194 -1.94 -8.70 -17.77
CA LEU A 194 -2.71 -7.52 -18.12
C LEU A 194 -4.20 -7.84 -18.01
N LEU A 195 -4.91 -7.13 -17.14
CA LEU A 195 -6.37 -7.12 -17.11
C LEU A 195 -6.85 -6.06 -18.08
N VAL A 196 -7.38 -6.49 -19.22
CA VAL A 196 -7.79 -5.59 -20.31
C VAL A 196 -9.31 -5.52 -20.35
N PRO A 197 -9.93 -4.33 -20.09
CA PRO A 197 -11.36 -4.13 -20.20
C PRO A 197 -11.88 -4.39 -21.60
N ALA A 198 -13.09 -4.95 -21.72
CA ALA A 198 -13.80 -5.00 -22.99
C ALA A 198 -14.03 -3.58 -23.52
N GLY A 199 -13.78 -3.38 -24.81
CA GLY A 199 -13.89 -2.06 -25.45
C GLY A 199 -12.65 -1.17 -25.33
N SER A 200 -11.62 -1.58 -24.61
CA SER A 200 -10.32 -0.91 -24.65
C SER A 200 -9.64 -1.08 -26.02
N PRO A 201 -8.77 -0.13 -26.41
CA PRO A 201 -7.94 -0.30 -27.59
C PRO A 201 -7.20 -1.63 -27.57
N GLU A 202 -6.95 -2.19 -28.74
CA GLU A 202 -6.21 -3.45 -28.84
C GLU A 202 -4.79 -3.27 -28.28
N THR A 203 -4.43 -4.14 -27.34
CA THR A 203 -3.09 -4.12 -26.75
C THR A 203 -2.07 -4.53 -27.82
N PRO A 204 -1.08 -3.69 -28.14
CA PRO A 204 -0.11 -4.01 -29.19
C PRO A 204 0.60 -5.34 -28.91
N PRO A 205 0.65 -6.28 -29.87
CA PRO A 205 1.32 -7.57 -29.69
C PRO A 205 2.79 -7.42 -29.27
N GLU A 206 3.49 -6.42 -29.81
CA GLU A 206 4.89 -6.14 -29.46
C GLU A 206 5.05 -5.76 -27.96
N LEU A 207 4.05 -5.12 -27.39
CA LEU A 207 4.04 -4.79 -25.96
C LEU A 207 3.92 -6.05 -25.11
N ILE A 208 3.03 -6.98 -25.50
CA ILE A 208 2.81 -8.26 -24.82
C ILE A 208 4.07 -9.11 -24.87
N GLU A 209 4.67 -9.25 -26.04
CA GLU A 209 5.89 -10.03 -26.27
C GLU A 209 7.07 -9.44 -25.49
N ARG A 210 7.29 -8.14 -25.60
CA ARG A 210 8.37 -7.43 -24.89
C ARG A 210 8.30 -7.60 -23.39
N LEU A 211 7.10 -7.63 -22.81
CA LEU A 211 6.87 -7.76 -21.38
C LEU A 211 6.71 -9.23 -20.95
N THR A 212 6.65 -10.17 -21.89
CA THR A 212 6.32 -11.59 -21.63
C THR A 212 5.04 -11.69 -20.78
N ALA A 213 4.06 -10.84 -21.10
CA ALA A 213 2.85 -10.71 -20.30
C ALA A 213 1.75 -11.63 -20.85
N ARG A 214 0.90 -12.12 -19.95
CA ARG A 214 -0.38 -12.75 -20.32
C ARG A 214 -1.47 -11.71 -20.33
N VAL A 215 -2.50 -11.91 -21.18
CA VAL A 215 -3.66 -11.03 -21.26
C VAL A 215 -4.88 -11.76 -20.75
N HIS A 216 -5.55 -11.16 -19.77
CA HIS A 216 -6.85 -11.59 -19.26
C HIS A 216 -7.89 -10.53 -19.64
N ARG A 217 -8.82 -10.87 -20.53
CA ARG A 217 -9.87 -9.94 -20.96
C ARG A 217 -11.01 -9.92 -19.96
N LEU A 218 -11.36 -8.73 -19.48
CA LEU A 218 -12.49 -8.51 -18.58
C LEU A 218 -13.72 -8.14 -19.42
N SER A 219 -14.78 -8.93 -19.37
CA SER A 219 -16.06 -8.61 -20.00
C SER A 219 -16.76 -7.42 -19.36
N ARG A 220 -16.50 -7.19 -18.06
CA ARG A 220 -16.97 -6.07 -17.25
C ARG A 220 -15.84 -5.58 -16.37
N VAL A 221 -15.85 -4.29 -16.03
CA VAL A 221 -14.89 -3.69 -15.09
C VAL A 221 -15.64 -3.30 -13.83
N ASP A 222 -15.92 -4.29 -13.00
CA ASP A 222 -16.50 -4.12 -11.68
C ASP A 222 -15.66 -4.87 -10.62
N VAL A 223 -15.94 -4.62 -9.36
CA VAL A 223 -15.18 -5.22 -8.24
C VAL A 223 -15.20 -6.75 -8.29
N PRO A 224 -16.35 -7.42 -8.48
CA PRO A 224 -16.39 -8.88 -8.59
C PRO A 224 -15.55 -9.43 -9.74
N ALA A 225 -15.58 -8.80 -10.93
CA ALA A 225 -14.82 -9.26 -12.10
C ALA A 225 -13.31 -9.16 -11.86
N VAL A 226 -12.84 -8.05 -11.30
CA VAL A 226 -11.41 -7.86 -10.95
C VAL A 226 -10.96 -8.87 -9.90
N LEU A 227 -11.74 -9.08 -8.84
CA LEU A 227 -11.39 -10.04 -7.79
C LEU A 227 -11.47 -11.50 -8.27
N ASN A 228 -12.38 -11.81 -9.20
CA ASN A 228 -12.43 -13.12 -9.86
C ASN A 228 -11.20 -13.35 -10.73
N ALA A 229 -10.77 -12.36 -11.51
CA ALA A 229 -9.54 -12.43 -12.30
C ALA A 229 -8.31 -12.63 -11.40
N MET A 230 -8.21 -11.91 -10.27
CA MET A 230 -7.16 -12.11 -9.28
C MET A 230 -7.10 -13.56 -8.79
N ARG A 231 -8.25 -14.15 -8.50
CA ARG A 231 -8.34 -15.57 -8.07
C ARG A 231 -7.99 -16.54 -9.19
N ALA A 232 -8.53 -16.34 -10.37
CA ALA A 232 -8.31 -17.23 -11.54
C ALA A 232 -6.85 -17.27 -11.98
N GLU A 233 -6.16 -16.12 -11.93
CA GLU A 233 -4.75 -16.00 -12.29
C GLU A 233 -3.79 -16.33 -11.14
N GLY A 234 -4.30 -16.58 -9.93
CA GLY A 234 -3.49 -16.76 -8.74
C GLY A 234 -2.70 -15.49 -8.35
N GLY A 235 -3.27 -14.32 -8.63
CA GLY A 235 -2.63 -13.03 -8.44
C GLY A 235 -2.24 -12.74 -6.99
N THR A 236 -1.12 -12.06 -6.83
CA THR A 236 -0.58 -11.72 -5.50
C THR A 236 -0.48 -10.23 -5.26
N LEU A 237 -0.50 -9.44 -6.32
CA LEU A 237 -0.54 -7.98 -6.28
C LEU A 237 -1.44 -7.47 -7.42
N LEU A 238 -2.34 -6.57 -7.10
CA LEU A 238 -3.13 -5.82 -8.08
C LEU A 238 -2.57 -4.41 -8.23
N VAL A 239 -2.32 -3.98 -9.47
CA VAL A 239 -1.83 -2.63 -9.79
C VAL A 239 -2.89 -1.88 -10.57
N LEU A 240 -3.27 -0.71 -10.08
CA LEU A 240 -4.30 0.13 -10.67
C LEU A 240 -3.80 1.57 -10.86
N PRO A 241 -4.17 2.26 -11.94
CA PRO A 241 -3.97 3.70 -12.02
C PRO A 241 -4.88 4.43 -11.02
N LEU A 242 -4.34 5.42 -10.30
CA LEU A 242 -5.08 6.17 -9.28
C LEU A 242 -6.04 7.19 -9.89
N SER A 243 -5.71 7.76 -11.05
CA SER A 243 -6.50 8.77 -11.75
C SER A 243 -7.67 8.21 -12.55
N ALA A 244 -7.59 6.95 -12.88
CA ALA A 244 -8.64 6.29 -13.61
C ALA A 244 -9.60 5.64 -12.60
N GLN A 245 -10.76 6.25 -12.39
CA GLN A 245 -11.95 5.42 -12.25
C GLN A 245 -12.17 4.84 -13.65
N PRO A 246 -11.67 3.64 -13.93
CA PRO A 246 -11.67 3.08 -15.30
C PRO A 246 -13.08 2.92 -15.84
N THR A 247 -14.05 2.90 -14.96
CA THR A 247 -15.48 2.97 -15.25
C THR A 247 -16.22 3.42 -14.00
N PRO A 248 -17.42 4.02 -14.10
CA PRO A 248 -18.28 4.29 -12.95
C PRO A 248 -18.64 3.05 -12.12
N ALA A 249 -18.44 1.85 -12.69
CA ALA A 249 -18.76 0.57 -12.06
C ALA A 249 -17.64 0.03 -11.15
N LEU A 250 -16.38 0.50 -11.29
CA LEU A 250 -15.28 0.09 -10.42
C LEU A 250 -15.08 1.12 -9.30
N SER A 251 -15.77 0.90 -8.20
CA SER A 251 -15.53 1.70 -6.98
C SER A 251 -14.18 1.30 -6.35
N LEU A 252 -13.22 2.24 -6.33
CA LEU A 252 -11.93 2.01 -5.72
C LEU A 252 -12.06 1.62 -4.24
N TRP A 253 -12.93 2.32 -3.52
CA TRP A 253 -13.11 2.10 -2.08
C TRP A 253 -13.72 0.74 -1.78
N GLU A 254 -14.72 0.33 -2.55
CA GLU A 254 -15.34 -0.99 -2.47
C GLU A 254 -14.31 -2.09 -2.81
N LEU A 255 -13.52 -1.89 -3.86
CA LEU A 255 -12.45 -2.82 -4.20
C LEU A 255 -11.42 -2.95 -3.07
N LEU A 256 -10.97 -1.85 -2.49
CA LEU A 256 -10.03 -1.88 -1.37
C LEU A 256 -10.64 -2.52 -0.11
N GLU A 257 -11.95 -2.40 0.10
CA GLU A 257 -12.65 -3.00 1.23
C GLU A 257 -12.82 -4.52 1.06
N GLU A 258 -13.24 -4.96 -0.13
CA GLU A 258 -13.48 -6.37 -0.43
C GLU A 258 -12.20 -7.15 -0.74
N SER A 259 -11.14 -6.47 -1.23
CA SER A 259 -9.90 -7.11 -1.59
C SER A 259 -9.15 -7.61 -0.37
N ARG A 260 -8.76 -8.88 -0.41
CA ARG A 260 -7.75 -9.46 0.49
C ARG A 260 -6.33 -9.27 -0.06
N TYR A 261 -6.21 -9.04 -1.36
CA TYR A 261 -4.93 -8.88 -2.02
C TYR A 261 -4.34 -7.49 -1.76
N PRO A 262 -3.01 -7.36 -1.74
CA PRO A 262 -2.35 -6.07 -1.81
C PRO A 262 -2.75 -5.32 -3.08
N VAL A 263 -3.04 -4.03 -2.96
CA VAL A 263 -3.43 -3.17 -4.08
C VAL A 263 -2.48 -1.98 -4.15
N LEU A 264 -1.79 -1.85 -5.29
CA LEU A 264 -0.91 -0.73 -5.59
C LEU A 264 -1.66 0.27 -6.49
N LEU A 265 -1.90 1.44 -5.96
CA LEU A 265 -2.49 2.57 -6.66
C LEU A 265 -1.38 3.45 -7.21
N VAL A 266 -1.34 3.64 -8.51
CA VAL A 266 -0.30 4.39 -9.20
C VAL A 266 -0.79 5.78 -9.55
N ALA A 267 -0.19 6.80 -8.91
CA ALA A 267 -0.54 8.19 -9.20
C ALA A 267 -0.02 8.61 -10.59
N GLU A 268 -0.82 9.38 -11.31
CA GLU A 268 -0.33 10.17 -12.43
C GLU A 268 0.48 11.33 -11.84
N ARG A 269 1.82 11.34 -12.03
CA ARG A 269 2.56 12.57 -11.73
C ARG A 269 2.06 13.63 -12.71
N GLY A 270 1.48 14.71 -12.19
CA GLY A 270 1.29 15.93 -12.94
C GLY A 270 2.64 16.33 -13.58
N ALA A 271 2.54 16.74 -14.81
CA ALA A 271 3.65 17.25 -15.59
C ALA A 271 4.31 18.46 -14.92
#